data_163ef6d1a475d0f79ba2a68f88d749bc
#
_entry.id   163ef6d1a475d0f79ba2a68f88d749bc
#
_cell.length_a   1.000
_cell.length_b   1.000
_cell.length_c   1.000
_cell.angle_alpha   90.00
_cell.angle_beta   90.00
_cell.angle_gamma   90.00
#
_symmetry.space_group_name_H-M   'P 1'
#
loop_
_entity.id
_entity.type
_entity.pdbx_description
1 polymer ?
#
loop_
_entity_poly.entity_id
_entity_poly.type
_entity_poly.pdbx_seq_one_letter_code
_entity_poly.pdbx_strand_id
1 'polypeptide(L)'
;MVGVMEIGGGIEALIAKLSRWIRSRRSAQAMISVSGLAIFFDDYANTLLIGGTMRSTADRFGLSRSKLAYLVDSTAAPVAGLSLVSTWAAIEISYMSEGLADAGVTAPSAGFALFIQSIPYRFYPILAIVMVFLVSITGRDFGAMKRAEEAS
;
A
#
# COMPACT_ATOMS: atom_id res chain seq x y z
N MET A 1 -7.51 -16.74 -1.96
CA MET A 1 -8.17 -15.55 -2.56
C MET A 1 -7.27 -14.85 -3.59
N VAL A 2 -6.01 -14.57 -3.30
CA VAL A 2 -5.07 -13.91 -4.24
C VAL A 2 -5.03 -14.62 -5.60
N GLY A 3 -4.81 -15.94 -5.64
CA GLY A 3 -4.75 -16.71 -6.90
C GLY A 3 -6.04 -16.69 -7.74
N VAL A 4 -7.20 -16.51 -7.11
CA VAL A 4 -8.48 -16.39 -7.86
C VAL A 4 -8.60 -15.01 -8.50
N MET A 5 -8.11 -13.97 -7.84
CA MET A 5 -8.10 -12.61 -8.39
C MET A 5 -7.06 -12.44 -9.50
N GLU A 6 -5.94 -13.15 -9.40
CA GLU A 6 -4.88 -13.22 -10.42
C GLU A 6 -5.38 -13.94 -11.68
N ILE A 7 -5.98 -15.12 -11.52
CA ILE A 7 -6.55 -15.91 -12.63
C ILE A 7 -7.74 -15.20 -13.28
N GLY A 8 -8.53 -14.44 -12.50
CA GLY A 8 -9.70 -13.71 -12.99
C GLY A 8 -9.38 -12.46 -13.81
N GLY A 9 -8.13 -11.99 -13.87
CA GLY A 9 -7.72 -10.80 -14.62
C GLY A 9 -8.40 -9.49 -14.20
N GLY A 10 -9.17 -9.50 -13.10
CA GLY A 10 -9.97 -8.36 -12.66
C GLY A 10 -9.12 -7.15 -12.24
N ILE A 11 -8.01 -7.40 -11.57
CA ILE A 11 -7.08 -6.33 -11.15
C ILE A 11 -6.35 -5.78 -12.37
N GLU A 12 -5.90 -6.63 -13.29
CA GLU A 12 -5.26 -6.21 -14.54
C GLU A 12 -6.20 -5.36 -15.40
N ALA A 13 -7.47 -5.74 -15.51
CA ALA A 13 -8.48 -4.97 -16.23
C ALA A 13 -8.74 -3.61 -15.57
N LEU A 14 -8.79 -3.55 -14.24
CA LEU A 14 -8.91 -2.30 -13.49
C LEU A 14 -7.71 -1.39 -13.73
N ILE A 15 -6.50 -1.92 -13.61
CA ILE A 15 -5.26 -1.18 -13.85
C ILE A 15 -5.18 -0.72 -15.31
N ALA A 16 -5.54 -1.55 -16.29
CA ALA A 16 -5.58 -1.18 -17.70
C ALA A 16 -6.59 -0.06 -17.98
N LYS A 17 -7.73 -0.07 -17.31
CA LYS A 17 -8.71 1.02 -17.40
C LYS A 17 -8.20 2.32 -16.78
N LEU A 18 -7.57 2.22 -15.63
CA LEU A 18 -6.99 3.35 -14.92
C LEU A 18 -5.77 3.93 -15.67
N SER A 19 -4.97 3.09 -16.33
CA SER A 19 -3.78 3.51 -17.10
C SER A 19 -4.10 4.44 -18.27
N ARG A 20 -5.34 4.45 -18.78
CA ARG A 20 -5.80 5.40 -19.80
C ARG A 20 -5.79 6.86 -19.33
N TRP A 21 -5.80 7.09 -18.04
CA TRP A 21 -5.82 8.43 -17.42
C TRP A 21 -4.41 8.97 -17.19
N ILE A 22 -3.39 8.14 -17.42
CA ILE A 22 -1.98 8.52 -17.23
C ILE A 22 -1.53 9.34 -18.42
N ARG A 23 -1.26 10.63 -18.18
CA ARG A 23 -0.82 11.59 -19.21
C ARG A 23 0.55 12.21 -18.91
N SER A 24 1.08 12.01 -17.72
CA SER A 24 2.33 12.62 -17.28
C SER A 24 3.03 11.73 -16.24
N ARG A 25 4.31 12.02 -15.99
CA ARG A 25 5.09 11.35 -14.95
C ARG A 25 4.42 11.43 -13.56
N ARG A 26 3.85 12.60 -13.20
CA ARG A 26 3.13 12.78 -11.93
C ARG A 26 1.86 11.95 -11.87
N SER A 27 1.09 11.93 -12.95
CA SER A 27 -0.12 11.09 -13.00
C SER A 27 0.19 9.60 -12.97
N ALA A 28 1.35 9.17 -13.51
CA ALA A 28 1.83 7.80 -13.39
C ALA A 28 2.14 7.45 -11.91
N GLN A 29 2.88 8.29 -11.21
CA GLN A 29 3.18 8.10 -9.79
C GLN A 29 1.91 8.06 -8.93
N ALA A 30 1.01 9.02 -9.11
CA ALA A 30 -0.27 9.05 -8.40
C ALA A 30 -1.11 7.80 -8.70
N MET A 31 -1.12 7.34 -9.95
CA MET A 31 -1.85 6.13 -10.33
C MET A 31 -1.28 4.87 -9.67
N ILE A 32 0.05 4.72 -9.64
CA ILE A 32 0.71 3.61 -8.95
C ILE A 32 0.32 3.62 -7.47
N SER A 33 0.38 4.78 -6.81
CA SER A 33 0.02 4.94 -5.40
C SER A 33 -1.45 4.63 -5.13
N VAL A 34 -2.37 5.13 -5.98
CA VAL A 34 -3.82 4.84 -5.86
C VAL A 34 -4.10 3.36 -6.10
N SER A 35 -3.42 2.73 -7.07
CA SER A 35 -3.56 1.29 -7.30
C SER A 35 -3.11 0.47 -6.09
N GLY A 36 -2.06 0.91 -5.39
CA GLY A 36 -1.61 0.32 -4.13
C GLY A 36 -2.68 0.38 -3.03
N LEU A 37 -3.45 1.47 -2.95
CA LEU A 37 -4.57 1.56 -1.99
C LEU A 37 -5.70 0.57 -2.28
N ALA A 38 -5.87 0.16 -3.53
CA ALA A 38 -6.94 -0.76 -3.93
C ALA A 38 -6.72 -2.20 -3.42
N ILE A 39 -5.47 -2.58 -3.13
CA ILE A 39 -5.11 -3.89 -2.60
C ILE A 39 -4.74 -3.75 -1.13
N PHE A 40 -5.74 -3.49 -0.30
CA PHE A 40 -5.59 -3.20 1.14
C PHE A 40 -5.58 -4.43 2.04
N PHE A 41 -5.96 -5.58 1.52
CA PHE A 41 -6.19 -6.81 2.29
C PHE A 41 -4.90 -7.60 2.56
N ASP A 42 -3.87 -7.43 1.73
CA ASP A 42 -2.60 -8.16 1.86
C ASP A 42 -1.45 -7.39 1.18
N ASP A 43 -0.35 -7.18 1.90
CA ASP A 43 0.81 -6.41 1.42
C ASP A 43 1.66 -7.18 0.40
N TYR A 44 1.77 -8.52 0.52
CA TYR A 44 2.47 -9.33 -0.47
C TYR A 44 1.73 -9.34 -1.81
N ALA A 45 0.40 -9.51 -1.77
CA ALA A 45 -0.42 -9.42 -2.96
C ALA A 45 -0.30 -8.04 -3.62
N ASN A 46 -0.34 -6.97 -2.82
CA ASN A 46 -0.12 -5.60 -3.28
C ASN A 46 1.21 -5.46 -4.02
N THR A 47 2.31 -5.85 -3.35
CA THR A 47 3.65 -5.71 -3.89
C THR A 47 3.84 -6.50 -5.19
N LEU A 48 3.38 -7.74 -5.25
CA LEU A 48 3.51 -8.59 -6.44
C LEU A 48 2.66 -8.09 -7.60
N LEU A 49 1.39 -7.77 -7.35
CA LEU A 49 0.45 -7.38 -8.40
C LEU A 49 0.75 -5.98 -8.93
N ILE A 50 0.89 -4.99 -8.05
CA ILE A 50 1.16 -3.61 -8.49
C ILE A 50 2.60 -3.49 -8.99
N GLY A 51 3.58 -4.04 -8.27
CA GLY A 51 4.98 -4.01 -8.67
C GLY A 51 5.23 -4.69 -10.02
N GLY A 52 4.57 -5.80 -10.28
CA GLY A 52 4.65 -6.52 -11.57
C GLY A 52 3.98 -5.74 -12.71
N THR A 53 2.70 -5.39 -12.51
CA THR A 53 1.85 -4.78 -13.56
C THR A 53 2.28 -3.36 -13.91
N MET A 54 2.76 -2.59 -12.93
CA MET A 54 3.12 -1.18 -13.15
C MET A 54 4.53 -0.96 -13.69
N ARG A 55 5.33 -2.02 -13.91
CA ARG A 55 6.69 -1.89 -14.48
C ARG A 55 6.69 -1.21 -15.85
N SER A 56 5.84 -1.68 -16.75
CA SER A 56 5.74 -1.12 -18.10
C SER A 56 5.28 0.36 -18.09
N THR A 57 4.39 0.69 -17.17
CA THR A 57 3.94 2.06 -16.95
C THR A 57 5.08 2.93 -16.41
N ALA A 58 5.83 2.44 -15.42
CA ALA A 58 6.98 3.16 -14.86
C ALA A 58 8.02 3.44 -15.94
N ASP A 59 8.39 2.44 -16.77
CA ASP A 59 9.34 2.58 -17.86
C ASP A 59 8.87 3.60 -18.91
N ARG A 60 7.61 3.53 -19.31
CA ARG A 60 7.01 4.45 -20.28
C ARG A 60 7.09 5.91 -19.86
N PHE A 61 6.98 6.19 -18.57
CA PHE A 61 7.00 7.54 -18.03
C PHE A 61 8.34 7.94 -17.39
N GLY A 62 9.41 7.16 -17.61
CA GLY A 62 10.76 7.45 -17.13
C GLY A 62 10.87 7.48 -15.61
N LEU A 63 10.14 6.59 -14.91
CA LEU A 63 10.27 6.40 -13.47
C LEU A 63 11.34 5.34 -13.19
N SER A 64 12.28 5.64 -12.31
CA SER A 64 13.30 4.67 -11.90
C SER A 64 12.67 3.46 -11.18
N ARG A 65 13.36 2.31 -11.22
CA ARG A 65 12.93 1.12 -10.47
C ARG A 65 12.87 1.37 -8.97
N SER A 66 13.78 2.20 -8.46
CA SER A 66 13.80 2.61 -7.06
C SER A 66 12.56 3.42 -6.68
N LYS A 67 12.11 4.30 -7.60
CA LYS A 67 10.88 5.07 -7.40
C LYS A 67 9.65 4.17 -7.42
N LEU A 68 9.56 3.26 -8.39
CA LEU A 68 8.48 2.28 -8.44
C LEU A 68 8.43 1.45 -7.15
N ALA A 69 9.57 0.92 -6.70
CA ALA A 69 9.65 0.16 -5.46
C ALA A 69 9.18 0.97 -4.25
N TYR A 70 9.61 2.23 -4.13
CA TYR A 70 9.17 3.13 -3.07
C TYR A 70 7.64 3.34 -3.07
N LEU A 71 7.05 3.63 -4.23
CA LEU A 71 5.60 3.87 -4.35
C LEU A 71 4.78 2.64 -3.96
N VAL A 72 5.23 1.46 -4.40
CA VAL A 72 4.57 0.18 -4.10
C VAL A 72 4.71 -0.18 -2.63
N ASP A 73 5.93 -0.17 -2.09
CA ASP A 73 6.23 -0.54 -0.71
C ASP A 73 5.51 0.38 0.30
N SER A 74 5.56 1.71 0.05
CA SER A 74 4.90 2.69 0.92
C SER A 74 3.37 2.69 0.85
N THR A 75 2.77 1.95 -0.07
CA THR A 75 1.31 1.72 -0.16
C THR A 75 0.89 0.29 0.12
N ALA A 76 1.82 -0.64 0.32
CA ALA A 76 1.52 -2.03 0.64
C ALA A 76 1.29 -2.22 2.16
N ALA A 77 2.36 -2.36 2.93
CA ALA A 77 2.27 -2.60 4.38
C ALA A 77 1.55 -1.47 5.15
N PRO A 78 1.77 -0.16 4.87
CA PRO A 78 1.03 0.89 5.56
C PRO A 78 -0.48 0.82 5.35
N VAL A 79 -0.93 0.49 4.15
CA VAL A 79 -2.37 0.38 3.85
C VAL A 79 -2.96 -0.86 4.50
N ALA A 80 -2.28 -2.01 4.42
CA ALA A 80 -2.72 -3.24 5.08
C ALA A 80 -2.80 -3.07 6.61
N GLY A 81 -1.85 -2.35 7.21
CA GLY A 81 -1.81 -2.07 8.66
C GLY A 81 -2.88 -1.09 9.14
N LEU A 82 -3.46 -0.26 8.27
CA LEU A 82 -4.60 0.62 8.61
C LEU A 82 -5.95 0.02 8.25
N SER A 83 -5.98 -1.02 7.42
CA SER A 83 -7.22 -1.67 6.98
C SER A 83 -7.85 -2.46 8.13
N LEU A 84 -9.19 -2.36 8.23
CA LEU A 84 -9.97 -3.16 9.17
C LEU A 84 -10.11 -4.63 8.72
N VAL A 85 -9.89 -4.87 7.44
CA VAL A 85 -10.04 -6.19 6.80
C VAL A 85 -8.75 -6.50 6.04
N SER A 86 -7.75 -6.98 6.76
CA SER A 86 -6.46 -7.38 6.19
C SER A 86 -5.90 -8.57 6.96
N THR A 87 -4.90 -9.25 6.36
CA THR A 87 -4.14 -10.31 7.05
C THR A 87 -3.45 -9.77 8.30
N TRP A 88 -2.97 -8.53 8.27
CA TRP A 88 -2.33 -7.86 9.41
C TRP A 88 -3.31 -7.55 10.53
N ALA A 89 -4.48 -7.00 10.22
CA ALA A 89 -5.52 -6.72 11.21
C ALA A 89 -5.94 -7.99 11.97
N ALA A 90 -6.10 -9.11 11.25
CA ALA A 90 -6.47 -10.39 11.86
C ALA A 90 -5.43 -10.86 12.88
N ILE A 91 -4.14 -10.78 12.53
CA ILE A 91 -3.02 -11.19 13.40
C ILE A 91 -2.90 -10.24 14.61
N GLU A 92 -2.95 -8.93 14.38
CA GLU A 92 -2.84 -7.94 15.46
C GLU A 92 -3.99 -8.04 16.47
N ILE A 93 -5.23 -8.22 15.99
CA ILE A 93 -6.40 -8.42 16.85
C ILE A 93 -6.23 -9.69 17.69
N SER A 94 -5.68 -10.77 17.13
CA SER A 94 -5.40 -12.00 17.88
C SER A 94 -4.41 -11.73 19.03
N TYR A 95 -3.28 -11.09 18.75
CA TYR A 95 -2.28 -10.75 19.77
C TYR A 95 -2.82 -9.79 20.84
N MET A 96 -3.62 -8.79 20.41
CA MET A 96 -4.28 -7.89 21.36
C MET A 96 -5.27 -8.64 22.27
N SER A 97 -6.01 -9.60 21.72
CA SER A 97 -6.96 -10.41 22.47
C SER A 97 -6.26 -11.32 23.46
N GLU A 98 -5.15 -11.96 23.06
CA GLU A 98 -4.31 -12.79 23.95
C GLU A 98 -3.73 -11.96 25.09
N GLY A 99 -3.11 -10.80 24.81
CA GLY A 99 -2.56 -9.92 25.83
C GLY A 99 -3.61 -9.36 26.79
N LEU A 100 -4.83 -9.07 26.32
CA LEU A 100 -5.93 -8.65 27.18
C LEU A 100 -6.44 -9.79 28.07
N ALA A 101 -6.50 -11.01 27.55
CA ALA A 101 -6.89 -12.19 28.32
C ALA A 101 -5.89 -12.46 29.46
N ASP A 102 -4.58 -12.34 29.19
CA ASP A 102 -3.52 -12.46 30.20
C ASP A 102 -3.64 -11.37 31.28
N ALA A 103 -4.14 -10.20 30.93
CA ALA A 103 -4.43 -9.11 31.85
C ALA A 103 -5.79 -9.25 32.57
N GLY A 104 -6.51 -10.36 32.37
CA GLY A 104 -7.79 -10.63 33.01
C GLY A 104 -9.01 -10.02 32.29
N VAL A 105 -8.85 -9.47 31.11
CA VAL A 105 -9.95 -8.91 30.30
C VAL A 105 -10.40 -9.97 29.30
N THR A 106 -11.52 -10.62 29.55
CA THR A 106 -12.03 -11.77 28.78
C THR A 106 -13.18 -11.42 27.81
N ALA A 107 -13.47 -10.13 27.61
CA ALA A 107 -14.53 -9.72 26.69
C ALA A 107 -14.18 -10.08 25.24
N PRO A 108 -15.03 -10.83 24.50
CA PRO A 108 -14.70 -11.35 23.17
C PRO A 108 -14.37 -10.28 22.12
N SER A 109 -14.89 -9.07 22.28
CA SER A 109 -14.65 -7.95 21.35
C SER A 109 -13.55 -6.99 21.80
N ALA A 110 -12.88 -7.24 22.93
CA ALA A 110 -11.92 -6.30 23.50
C ALA A 110 -10.70 -6.08 22.60
N GLY A 111 -10.15 -7.14 22.00
CA GLY A 111 -9.02 -7.04 21.06
C GLY A 111 -9.36 -6.22 19.81
N PHE A 112 -10.54 -6.45 19.23
CA PHE A 112 -11.01 -5.66 18.10
C PHE A 112 -11.23 -4.18 18.47
N ALA A 113 -11.84 -3.91 19.63
CA ALA A 113 -12.04 -2.55 20.10
C ALA A 113 -10.70 -1.82 20.32
N LEU A 114 -9.71 -2.50 20.90
CA LEU A 114 -8.37 -1.96 21.09
C LEU A 114 -7.68 -1.68 19.77
N PHE A 115 -7.82 -2.58 18.79
CA PHE A 115 -7.30 -2.39 17.43
C PHE A 115 -7.86 -1.11 16.81
N ILE A 116 -9.18 -0.93 16.80
CA ILE A 116 -9.84 0.29 16.27
C ILE A 116 -9.33 1.54 16.98
N GLN A 117 -9.24 1.52 18.31
CA GLN A 117 -8.75 2.66 19.09
C GLN A 117 -7.27 2.98 18.81
N SER A 118 -6.47 1.99 18.39
CA SER A 118 -5.06 2.17 18.06
C SER A 118 -4.82 2.88 16.72
N ILE A 119 -5.78 2.83 15.77
CA ILE A 119 -5.61 3.33 14.40
C ILE A 119 -5.16 4.80 14.36
N PRO A 120 -5.75 5.75 15.11
CA PRO A 120 -5.32 7.16 15.08
C PRO A 120 -3.89 7.39 15.57
N TYR A 121 -3.33 6.45 16.32
CA TYR A 121 -1.98 6.51 16.90
C TYR A 121 -0.93 5.79 16.04
N ARG A 122 -1.31 5.21 14.92
CA ARG A 122 -0.41 4.55 13.97
C ARG A 122 0.26 5.57 13.06
N PHE A 123 1.12 6.40 13.63
CA PHE A 123 1.75 7.53 12.93
C PHE A 123 2.56 7.10 11.71
N TYR A 124 3.31 5.99 11.79
CA TYR A 124 4.14 5.53 10.66
C TYR A 124 3.30 5.26 9.40
N PRO A 125 2.30 4.36 9.39
CA PRO A 125 1.52 4.09 8.19
C PRO A 125 0.74 5.32 7.69
N ILE A 126 0.21 6.15 8.60
CA ILE A 126 -0.48 7.38 8.21
C ILE A 126 0.48 8.34 7.49
N LEU A 127 1.65 8.60 8.08
CA LEU A 127 2.65 9.51 7.51
C LEU A 127 3.27 8.94 6.24
N ALA A 128 3.48 7.63 6.14
CA ALA A 128 3.98 6.98 4.93
C ALA A 128 3.02 7.17 3.74
N ILE A 129 1.72 6.99 3.95
CA ILE A 129 0.71 7.23 2.92
C ILE A 129 0.65 8.71 2.53
N VAL A 130 0.64 9.62 3.50
CA VAL A 130 0.69 11.07 3.23
C VAL A 130 1.93 11.41 2.41
N MET A 131 3.09 10.90 2.80
CA MET A 131 4.36 11.19 2.12
C MET A 131 4.39 10.67 0.68
N VAL A 132 3.89 9.47 0.43
CA VAL A 132 3.84 8.91 -0.93
C VAL A 132 2.98 9.75 -1.85
N PHE A 133 1.84 10.27 -1.37
CA PHE A 133 1.00 11.17 -2.15
C PHE A 133 1.63 12.54 -2.35
N LEU A 134 2.26 13.11 -1.33
CA LEU A 134 3.00 14.37 -1.44
C LEU A 134 4.11 14.27 -2.51
N VAL A 135 4.92 13.21 -2.46
CA VAL A 135 5.97 12.95 -3.45
C VAL A 135 5.39 12.76 -4.86
N SER A 136 4.30 12.02 -4.98
CA SER A 136 3.65 11.74 -6.27
C SER A 136 3.06 13.00 -6.91
N ILE A 137 2.39 13.86 -6.11
CA ILE A 137 1.73 15.08 -6.61
C ILE A 137 2.76 16.19 -6.90
N THR A 138 3.71 16.39 -5.99
CA THR A 138 4.73 17.43 -6.16
C THR A 138 5.76 17.05 -7.22
N GLY A 139 5.98 15.76 -7.44
CA GLY A 139 7.04 15.26 -8.31
C GLY A 139 8.45 15.59 -7.80
N ARG A 140 8.58 15.88 -6.51
CA ARG A 140 9.85 16.17 -5.86
C ARG A 140 10.38 14.93 -5.15
N ASP A 141 11.60 14.58 -5.49
CA ASP A 141 12.33 13.48 -4.88
C ASP A 141 13.43 14.01 -3.95
N PHE A 142 13.85 13.19 -3.00
CA PHE A 142 14.89 13.56 -2.03
C PHE A 142 15.83 12.39 -1.75
N GLY A 143 17.02 12.70 -1.23
CA GLY A 143 18.00 11.72 -0.82
C GLY A 143 18.48 10.78 -1.92
N ALA A 144 18.59 9.52 -1.61
CA ALA A 144 19.07 8.48 -2.54
C ALA A 144 18.10 8.27 -3.72
N MET A 145 16.79 8.39 -3.48
CA MET A 145 15.77 8.26 -4.53
C MET A 145 15.91 9.34 -5.60
N LYS A 146 16.20 10.59 -5.22
CA LYS A 146 16.44 11.67 -6.16
C LYS A 146 17.62 11.36 -7.08
N ARG A 147 18.74 10.86 -6.51
CA ARG A 147 19.91 10.45 -7.30
C ARG A 147 19.60 9.30 -8.27
N ALA A 148 18.78 8.33 -7.84
CA ALA A 148 18.37 7.22 -8.69
C ALA A 148 17.46 7.69 -9.84
N GLU A 149 16.62 8.68 -9.61
CA GLU A 149 15.76 9.29 -10.62
C GLU A 149 16.54 10.13 -11.65
N GLU A 150 17.57 10.84 -11.19
CA GLU A 150 18.45 11.65 -12.06
C GLU A 150 19.38 10.77 -12.92
N ALA A 151 19.64 9.53 -12.50
CA ALA A 151 20.46 8.56 -13.22
C ALA A 151 19.67 7.63 -14.16
N SER A 152 18.34 7.69 -14.16
CA SER A 152 17.44 6.86 -14.95
C SER A 152 16.99 7.57 -16.23
#